data_940163346e5fa0127064c64af57369c1
#
_entry.id   940163346e5fa0127064c64af57369c1
#
_cell.length_a   1.000
_cell.length_b   1.000
_cell.length_c   1.000
_cell.angle_alpha   90.00
_cell.angle_beta   90.00
_cell.angle_gamma   90.00
#
_symmetry.space_group_name_H-M   'P 1'
#
loop_
_entity.id
_entity.type
_entity.pdbx_description
1 polymer ?
#
loop_
_entity_poly.entity_id
_entity_poly.type
_entity_poly.pdbx_seq_one_letter_code
_entity_poly.pdbx_strand_id
1 'polypeptide(L)'
;MTKIAKNTVCLWYDKDAEDAARFYAATFPDSLVDAVQHAPGDYPSGKQGDVLTVQFTVLGVPCLGLNGGPEFKHTEAFSFQVITADQAETDRYWNAIVGNGGQESACGWCKDKWGLSWQITPLALTAAITDPDPAAAKRAFDAMMTMHKIDIATIEAARRG
;
A
#
# COMPACT_ATOMS: atom_id res chain seq x y z
N MET A 1 11.35 0.06 -27.18
CA MET A 1 11.79 -0.96 -26.21
C MET A 1 11.31 -0.56 -24.82
N THR A 2 10.54 -1.40 -24.16
CA THR A 2 10.14 -1.16 -22.78
C THR A 2 11.40 -1.20 -21.90
N LYS A 3 11.67 -0.12 -21.16
CA LYS A 3 12.84 -0.04 -20.30
C LYS A 3 12.68 -1.04 -19.15
N ILE A 4 13.53 -2.06 -19.09
CA ILE A 4 13.53 -3.03 -18.00
C ILE A 4 13.98 -2.31 -16.72
N ALA A 5 13.16 -2.35 -15.67
CA ALA A 5 13.52 -1.82 -14.37
C ALA A 5 14.67 -2.64 -13.77
N LYS A 6 15.73 -1.96 -13.33
CA LYS A 6 16.86 -2.61 -12.66
C LYS A 6 16.57 -2.99 -11.20
N ASN A 7 15.57 -2.36 -10.62
CA ASN A 7 15.18 -2.57 -9.22
C ASN A 7 13.67 -2.78 -9.18
N THR A 8 13.26 -3.85 -8.54
CA THR A 8 11.86 -4.27 -8.43
C THR A 8 11.59 -4.69 -7.00
N VAL A 9 10.46 -4.25 -6.46
CA VAL A 9 10.02 -4.69 -5.13
C VAL A 9 9.41 -6.08 -5.26
N CYS A 10 10.01 -7.07 -4.60
CA CYS A 10 9.45 -8.42 -4.55
C CYS A 10 8.56 -8.58 -3.32
N LEU A 11 7.30 -8.95 -3.55
CA LEU A 11 6.30 -9.18 -2.52
C LEU A 11 5.95 -10.67 -2.48
N TRP A 12 6.09 -11.27 -1.30
CA TRP A 12 5.83 -12.68 -1.07
C TRP A 12 4.34 -12.92 -0.78
N TYR A 13 3.75 -13.94 -1.43
CA TYR A 13 2.36 -14.35 -1.22
C TYR A 13 2.25 -15.88 -1.10
N ASP A 14 1.17 -16.33 -0.46
CA ASP A 14 0.76 -17.72 -0.46
C ASP A 14 -0.36 -17.90 -1.51
N LYS A 15 0.01 -18.14 -2.77
CA LYS A 15 -0.87 -18.38 -3.92
C LYS A 15 -1.67 -17.17 -4.44
N ASP A 16 -1.65 -16.05 -3.75
CA ASP A 16 -2.53 -14.90 -4.00
C ASP A 16 -1.88 -13.75 -4.79
N ALA A 17 -0.67 -13.93 -5.33
CA ALA A 17 0.06 -12.84 -5.98
C ALA A 17 -0.74 -12.21 -7.13
N GLU A 18 -1.44 -13.00 -7.94
CA GLU A 18 -2.23 -12.49 -9.05
C GLU A 18 -3.47 -11.71 -8.57
N ASP A 19 -4.19 -12.24 -7.59
CA ASP A 19 -5.36 -11.56 -7.01
C ASP A 19 -4.96 -10.22 -6.38
N ALA A 20 -3.85 -10.20 -5.65
CA ALA A 20 -3.30 -8.98 -5.05
C ALA A 20 -2.92 -7.95 -6.13
N ALA A 21 -2.17 -8.36 -7.14
CA ALA A 21 -1.74 -7.49 -8.22
C ALA A 21 -2.94 -6.87 -8.97
N ARG A 22 -3.96 -7.69 -9.26
CA ARG A 22 -5.20 -7.21 -9.91
C ARG A 22 -5.98 -6.24 -9.02
N PHE A 23 -6.04 -6.49 -7.72
CA PHE A 23 -6.66 -5.57 -6.77
C PHE A 23 -5.95 -4.22 -6.75
N TYR A 24 -4.62 -4.20 -6.70
CA TYR A 24 -3.86 -2.94 -6.73
C TYR A 24 -4.04 -2.20 -8.06
N ALA A 25 -4.02 -2.92 -9.17
CA ALA A 25 -4.24 -2.33 -10.49
C ALA A 25 -5.63 -1.71 -10.64
N ALA A 26 -6.65 -2.32 -10.03
CA ALA A 26 -8.01 -1.79 -10.03
C ALA A 26 -8.22 -0.63 -9.06
N THR A 27 -7.40 -0.53 -8.01
CA THR A 27 -7.56 0.44 -6.93
C THR A 27 -6.81 1.74 -7.20
N PHE A 28 -5.59 1.67 -7.71
CA PHE A 28 -4.69 2.81 -7.82
C PHE A 28 -4.46 3.23 -9.28
N PRO A 29 -4.26 4.53 -9.55
CA PRO A 29 -3.82 5.00 -10.86
C PRO A 29 -2.38 4.54 -11.14
N ASP A 30 -1.96 4.63 -12.41
CA ASP A 30 -0.61 4.24 -12.85
C ASP A 30 -0.19 2.86 -12.34
N SER A 31 -1.15 1.94 -12.35
CA SER A 31 -1.01 0.59 -11.82
C SER A 31 -1.59 -0.41 -12.81
N LEU A 32 -0.87 -1.49 -13.07
CA LEU A 32 -1.29 -2.52 -14.02
C LEU A 32 -0.60 -3.86 -13.74
N VAL A 33 -1.20 -4.94 -14.23
CA VAL A 33 -0.56 -6.25 -14.26
C VAL A 33 0.16 -6.41 -15.60
N ASP A 34 1.48 -6.57 -15.54
CA ASP A 34 2.33 -6.64 -16.75
C ASP A 34 2.41 -8.04 -17.32
N ALA A 35 2.66 -9.05 -16.49
CA ALA A 35 2.80 -10.44 -16.90
C ALA A 35 2.52 -11.42 -15.78
N VAL A 36 1.92 -12.55 -16.12
CA VAL A 36 1.73 -13.69 -15.22
C VAL A 36 2.58 -14.84 -15.75
N GLN A 37 3.47 -15.38 -14.90
CA GLN A 37 4.35 -16.47 -15.26
C GLN A 37 3.99 -17.73 -14.48
N HIS A 38 3.86 -18.84 -15.20
CA HIS A 38 3.57 -20.14 -14.64
C HIS A 38 4.87 -20.90 -14.37
N ALA A 39 4.87 -21.72 -13.31
CA ALA A 39 6.04 -22.50 -12.92
C ALA A 39 6.45 -23.49 -14.00
N PRO A 40 7.72 -23.50 -14.44
CA PRO A 40 8.20 -24.43 -15.45
C PRO A 40 8.44 -25.86 -14.89
N GLY A 41 8.34 -26.02 -13.59
CA GLY A 41 8.49 -27.28 -12.88
C GLY A 41 7.95 -27.18 -11.46
N ASP A 42 7.90 -28.30 -10.74
CA ASP A 42 7.51 -28.33 -9.33
C ASP A 42 8.47 -27.50 -8.48
N TYR A 43 7.94 -26.87 -7.45
CA TYR A 43 8.69 -26.05 -6.50
C TYR A 43 8.16 -26.28 -5.07
N PRO A 44 8.85 -25.83 -3.99
CA PRO A 44 8.52 -26.23 -2.61
C PRO A 44 7.05 -26.04 -2.22
N SER A 45 6.37 -25.00 -2.74
CA SER A 45 4.98 -24.68 -2.37
C SER A 45 3.99 -24.85 -3.50
N GLY A 46 4.38 -25.43 -4.63
CA GLY A 46 3.48 -25.57 -5.79
C GLY A 46 3.97 -26.57 -6.84
N LYS A 47 3.21 -26.65 -7.92
CA LYS A 47 3.41 -27.60 -9.01
C LYS A 47 3.70 -26.88 -10.31
N GLN A 48 4.29 -27.60 -11.26
CA GLN A 48 4.42 -27.16 -12.64
C GLN A 48 3.06 -26.65 -13.15
N GLY A 49 3.06 -25.49 -13.78
CA GLY A 49 1.88 -24.85 -14.33
C GLY A 49 1.13 -23.92 -13.38
N ASP A 50 1.38 -23.97 -12.07
CA ASP A 50 0.84 -22.99 -11.14
C ASP A 50 1.41 -21.59 -11.42
N VAL A 51 0.66 -20.54 -11.06
CA VAL A 51 1.18 -19.18 -11.13
C VAL A 51 2.32 -19.04 -10.11
N LEU A 52 3.53 -18.78 -10.62
CA LEU A 52 4.71 -18.62 -9.77
C LEU A 52 5.00 -17.15 -9.48
N THR A 53 5.05 -16.32 -10.51
CA THR A 53 5.33 -14.88 -10.36
C THR A 53 4.35 -14.04 -11.17
N VAL A 54 4.09 -12.84 -10.66
CA VAL A 54 3.29 -11.83 -11.34
C VAL A 54 4.10 -10.55 -11.38
N GLN A 55 4.41 -10.06 -12.57
CA GLN A 55 4.99 -8.74 -12.75
C GLN A 55 3.87 -7.71 -12.79
N PHE A 56 3.97 -6.68 -11.98
CA PHE A 56 2.98 -5.60 -11.93
C PHE A 56 3.60 -4.28 -11.52
N THR A 57 2.84 -3.23 -11.73
CA THR A 57 3.22 -1.87 -11.33
C THR A 57 2.16 -1.32 -10.39
N VAL A 58 2.58 -0.71 -9.30
CA VAL A 58 1.70 -0.01 -8.35
C VAL A 58 2.14 1.44 -8.25
N LEU A 59 1.28 2.37 -8.65
CA LEU A 59 1.57 3.81 -8.60
C LEU A 59 2.95 4.13 -9.22
N GLY A 60 3.26 3.50 -10.33
CA GLY A 60 4.53 3.66 -11.03
C GLY A 60 5.70 2.85 -10.46
N VAL A 61 5.54 2.14 -9.36
CA VAL A 61 6.60 1.31 -8.75
C VAL A 61 6.54 -0.11 -9.33
N PRO A 62 7.62 -0.58 -9.97
CA PRO A 62 7.66 -1.95 -10.50
C PRO A 62 7.74 -2.96 -9.35
N CYS A 63 6.90 -3.98 -9.40
CA CYS A 63 6.79 -5.03 -8.41
C CYS A 63 6.80 -6.42 -9.03
N LEU A 64 7.24 -7.39 -8.23
CA LEU A 64 7.15 -8.82 -8.54
C LEU A 64 6.41 -9.50 -7.38
N GLY A 65 5.23 -10.03 -7.64
CA GLY A 65 4.53 -10.89 -6.71
C GLY A 65 5.04 -12.32 -6.86
N LEU A 66 5.54 -12.91 -5.80
CA LEU A 66 6.04 -14.28 -5.77
C LEU A 66 5.11 -15.16 -4.94
N ASN A 67 4.56 -16.20 -5.55
CA ASN A 67 3.81 -17.23 -4.83
C ASN A 67 4.78 -18.24 -4.20
N GLY A 68 5.41 -17.82 -3.10
CA GLY A 68 6.42 -18.60 -2.41
C GLY A 68 5.87 -19.58 -1.36
N GLY A 69 4.59 -19.45 -0.99
CA GLY A 69 3.93 -20.31 -0.01
C GLY A 69 3.68 -19.62 1.34
N PRO A 70 3.20 -20.37 2.35
CA PRO A 70 2.71 -19.80 3.61
C PRO A 70 3.80 -19.45 4.63
N GLU A 71 5.07 -19.68 4.31
CA GLU A 71 6.16 -19.61 5.29
C GLU A 71 6.42 -18.20 5.81
N PHE A 72 6.35 -17.18 4.93
CA PHE A 72 6.64 -15.81 5.30
C PHE A 72 5.38 -14.95 5.24
N LYS A 73 5.24 -14.04 6.20
CA LYS A 73 4.13 -13.10 6.32
C LYS A 73 4.65 -11.67 6.19
N HIS A 74 3.82 -10.79 5.63
CA HIS A 74 4.09 -9.36 5.65
C HIS A 74 4.01 -8.81 7.08
N THR A 75 4.84 -7.80 7.36
CA THR A 75 4.84 -7.07 8.62
C THR A 75 4.87 -5.58 8.35
N GLU A 76 4.68 -4.77 9.39
CA GLU A 76 4.75 -3.32 9.33
C GLU A 76 6.16 -2.77 9.03
N ALA A 77 7.17 -3.64 8.98
CA ALA A 77 8.54 -3.24 8.61
C ALA A 77 8.65 -2.75 7.15
N PHE A 78 7.69 -3.11 6.30
CA PHE A 78 7.54 -2.59 4.94
C PHE A 78 6.13 -2.04 4.75
N SER A 79 6.02 -0.92 4.07
CA SER A 79 4.75 -0.35 3.64
C SER A 79 4.91 0.47 2.36
N PHE A 80 3.86 0.52 1.55
CA PHE A 80 3.74 1.56 0.54
C PHE A 80 3.11 2.79 1.16
N GLN A 81 3.75 3.96 0.98
CA GLN A 81 3.14 5.24 1.31
C GLN A 81 2.48 5.82 0.05
N VAL A 82 1.19 6.06 0.13
CA VAL A 82 0.38 6.62 -0.95
C VAL A 82 0.00 8.05 -0.57
N ILE A 83 0.51 9.00 -1.32
CA ILE A 83 0.17 10.42 -1.14
C ILE A 83 -1.18 10.69 -1.79
N THR A 84 -2.07 11.35 -1.07
CA THR A 84 -3.39 11.73 -1.56
C THR A 84 -3.57 13.25 -1.59
N ALA A 85 -4.33 13.73 -2.57
CA ALA A 85 -4.52 15.16 -2.80
C ALA A 85 -5.56 15.78 -1.85
N ASP A 86 -6.60 15.01 -1.51
CA ASP A 86 -7.75 15.49 -0.72
C ASP A 86 -8.41 14.37 0.07
N GLN A 87 -9.46 14.71 0.83
CA GLN A 87 -10.19 13.75 1.64
C GLN A 87 -10.91 12.68 0.80
N ALA A 88 -11.45 13.07 -0.36
CA ALA A 88 -12.18 12.13 -1.22
C ALA A 88 -11.25 11.03 -1.74
N GLU A 89 -10.04 11.37 -2.15
CA GLU A 89 -9.03 10.40 -2.59
C GLU A 89 -8.55 9.54 -1.42
N THR A 90 -8.31 10.15 -0.26
CA THR A 90 -7.96 9.44 0.98
C THR A 90 -9.02 8.40 1.34
N ASP A 91 -10.28 8.79 1.35
CA ASP A 91 -11.42 7.91 1.66
C ASP A 91 -11.52 6.77 0.64
N ARG A 92 -11.35 7.07 -0.64
CA ARG A 92 -11.46 6.08 -1.72
C ARG A 92 -10.44 4.95 -1.55
N TYR A 93 -9.18 5.27 -1.34
CA TYR A 93 -8.13 4.24 -1.16
C TYR A 93 -8.25 3.52 0.15
N TRP A 94 -8.49 4.24 1.25
CA TRP A 94 -8.70 3.63 2.56
C TRP A 94 -9.86 2.64 2.55
N ASN A 95 -11.00 3.06 2.05
CA ASN A 95 -12.21 2.23 2.02
C ASN A 95 -12.04 1.03 1.08
N ALA A 96 -11.33 1.18 -0.04
CA ALA A 96 -11.04 0.07 -0.94
C ALA A 96 -10.19 -1.01 -0.26
N ILE A 97 -9.12 -0.62 0.44
CA ILE A 97 -8.22 -1.55 1.11
C ILE A 97 -8.90 -2.22 2.30
N VAL A 98 -9.46 -1.42 3.21
CA VAL A 98 -10.10 -1.92 4.44
C VAL A 98 -11.37 -2.72 4.10
N GLY A 99 -12.16 -2.24 3.13
CA GLY A 99 -13.39 -2.89 2.69
C GLY A 99 -13.20 -4.21 1.93
N ASN A 100 -11.99 -4.49 1.46
CA ASN A 100 -11.64 -5.74 0.78
C ASN A 100 -10.94 -6.74 1.72
N GLY A 101 -11.44 -6.90 2.93
CA GLY A 101 -10.86 -7.83 3.92
C GLY A 101 -9.61 -7.31 4.61
N GLY A 102 -9.32 -6.02 4.47
CA GLY A 102 -8.22 -5.36 5.15
C GLY A 102 -8.53 -4.98 6.60
N GLN A 103 -7.59 -4.31 7.23
CA GLN A 103 -7.68 -3.88 8.63
C GLN A 103 -7.20 -2.44 8.79
N GLU A 104 -7.92 -1.67 9.58
CA GLU A 104 -7.47 -0.36 10.02
C GLU A 104 -6.31 -0.49 11.02
N SER A 105 -5.38 0.46 10.94
CA SER A 105 -4.34 0.67 11.95
C SER A 105 -4.29 2.16 12.30
N ALA A 106 -3.28 2.58 13.05
CA ALA A 106 -3.18 3.95 13.55
C ALA A 106 -2.51 4.89 12.53
N CYS A 107 -2.77 6.18 12.66
CA CYS A 107 -2.02 7.25 11.99
C CYS A 107 -2.01 7.17 10.46
N GLY A 108 -3.10 6.77 9.85
CA GLY A 108 -3.20 6.63 8.40
C GLY A 108 -2.65 5.32 7.85
N TRP A 109 -2.25 4.40 8.72
CA TRP A 109 -1.84 3.05 8.32
C TRP A 109 -3.03 2.11 8.24
N CYS A 110 -2.98 1.21 7.28
CA CYS A 110 -3.92 0.08 7.16
C CYS A 110 -3.20 -1.11 6.52
N LYS A 111 -3.81 -2.29 6.63
CA LYS A 111 -3.33 -3.50 5.96
C LYS A 111 -4.35 -3.96 4.94
N ASP A 112 -3.87 -4.50 3.83
CA ASP A 112 -4.75 -5.20 2.91
C ASP A 112 -5.04 -6.63 3.42
N LYS A 113 -5.90 -7.35 2.71
CA LYS A 113 -6.30 -8.69 3.13
C LYS A 113 -5.15 -9.71 3.12
N TRP A 114 -4.04 -9.41 2.45
CA TRP A 114 -2.84 -10.24 2.41
C TRP A 114 -1.80 -9.85 3.46
N GLY A 115 -2.10 -8.84 4.28
CA GLY A 115 -1.25 -8.38 5.37
C GLY A 115 -0.22 -7.33 4.98
N LEU A 116 -0.17 -6.90 3.73
CA LEU A 116 0.71 -5.82 3.28
C LEU A 116 0.23 -4.49 3.85
N SER A 117 1.17 -3.73 4.43
CA SER A 117 0.87 -2.43 5.05
C SER A 117 0.90 -1.30 4.03
N TRP A 118 -0.04 -0.38 4.20
CA TRP A 118 -0.21 0.84 3.42
C TRP A 118 -0.30 2.04 4.34
N GLN A 119 0.31 3.15 3.93
CA GLN A 119 0.13 4.45 4.56
C GLN A 119 -0.64 5.34 3.59
N ILE A 120 -1.87 5.68 3.91
CA ILE A 120 -2.66 6.62 3.11
C ILE A 120 -2.48 8.00 3.70
N THR A 121 -1.65 8.80 3.04
CA THR A 121 -1.07 10.03 3.59
C THR A 121 -1.48 11.24 2.78
N PRO A 122 -2.49 12.01 3.23
CA PRO A 122 -2.84 13.26 2.56
C PRO A 122 -1.68 14.27 2.55
N LEU A 123 -1.54 15.02 1.47
CA LEU A 123 -0.59 16.14 1.39
C LEU A 123 -0.77 17.13 2.56
N ALA A 124 -2.01 17.37 2.96
CA ALA A 124 -2.32 18.24 4.10
C ALA A 124 -1.71 17.76 5.42
N LEU A 125 -1.65 16.43 5.64
CA LEU A 125 -0.98 15.87 6.83
C LEU A 125 0.50 16.16 6.80
N THR A 126 1.18 15.87 5.69
CA THR A 126 2.62 16.12 5.57
C THR A 126 2.94 17.60 5.77
N ALA A 127 2.16 18.50 5.17
CA ALA A 127 2.33 19.93 5.34
C ALA A 127 2.12 20.38 6.79
N ALA A 128 1.15 19.78 7.49
CA ALA A 128 0.83 20.14 8.86
C ALA A 128 1.90 19.70 9.87
N ILE A 129 2.39 18.46 9.77
CA ILE A 129 3.41 17.92 10.70
C ILE A 129 4.81 18.44 10.42
N THR A 130 5.03 19.05 9.27
CA THR A 130 6.29 19.73 8.91
C THR A 130 6.16 21.25 8.94
N ASP A 131 5.15 21.80 9.62
CA ASP A 131 4.95 23.23 9.73
C ASP A 131 6.20 23.90 10.32
N PRO A 132 6.65 25.05 9.77
CA PRO A 132 7.78 25.81 10.32
C PRO A 132 7.59 26.25 11.78
N ASP A 133 6.35 26.44 12.22
CA ASP A 133 6.02 26.65 13.63
C ASP A 133 5.96 25.30 14.36
N PRO A 134 6.93 24.99 15.26
CA PRO A 134 6.95 23.72 15.97
C PRO A 134 5.70 23.44 16.82
N ALA A 135 5.05 24.47 17.31
CA ALA A 135 3.82 24.32 18.12
C ALA A 135 2.65 23.87 17.22
N ALA A 136 2.52 24.44 16.02
CA ALA A 136 1.54 24.04 15.04
C ALA A 136 1.78 22.60 14.56
N ALA A 137 3.03 22.28 14.23
CA ALA A 137 3.43 20.92 13.85
C ALA A 137 3.10 19.89 14.93
N LYS A 138 3.39 20.22 16.18
CA LYS A 138 3.09 19.34 17.32
C LYS A 138 1.59 19.11 17.49
N ARG A 139 0.76 20.14 17.40
CA ARG A 139 -0.70 20.00 17.50
C ARG A 139 -1.26 19.08 16.43
N ALA A 140 -0.80 19.24 15.18
CA ALA A 140 -1.20 18.37 14.07
C ALA A 140 -0.73 16.92 14.29
N PHE A 141 0.50 16.73 14.71
CA PHE A 141 1.06 15.42 15.03
C PHE A 141 0.28 14.71 16.15
N ASP A 142 -0.01 15.41 17.25
CA ASP A 142 -0.78 14.87 18.36
C ASP A 142 -2.20 14.46 17.90
N ALA A 143 -2.84 15.25 17.04
CA ALA A 143 -4.13 14.90 16.46
C ALA A 143 -4.05 13.64 15.58
N MET A 144 -3.02 13.54 14.72
CA MET A 144 -2.78 12.36 13.91
C MET A 144 -2.65 11.10 14.75
N MET A 145 -1.96 11.16 15.88
CA MET A 145 -1.72 10.01 16.75
C MET A 145 -2.99 9.38 17.32
N THR A 146 -4.12 10.09 17.26
CA THR A 146 -5.43 9.59 17.74
C THR A 146 -6.29 9.01 16.61
N MET A 147 -5.83 9.09 15.35
CA MET A 147 -6.62 8.71 14.17
C MET A 147 -6.31 7.29 13.70
N HIS A 148 -7.28 6.70 13.01
CA HIS A 148 -7.06 5.61 12.06
C HIS A 148 -6.91 6.21 10.66
N LYS A 149 -8.00 6.34 9.91
CA LYS A 149 -7.99 7.12 8.68
C LYS A 149 -7.73 8.60 8.98
N ILE A 150 -6.90 9.24 8.19
CA ILE A 150 -6.62 10.66 8.38
C ILE A 150 -7.85 11.50 8.01
N ASP A 151 -8.26 12.36 8.94
CA ASP A 151 -9.27 13.39 8.74
C ASP A 151 -8.57 14.73 8.55
N ILE A 152 -8.57 15.23 7.32
CA ILE A 152 -7.85 16.44 6.94
C ILE A 152 -8.39 17.66 7.70
N ALA A 153 -9.71 17.77 7.84
CA ALA A 153 -10.32 18.92 8.53
C ALA A 153 -9.87 18.99 10.00
N THR A 154 -9.80 17.85 10.69
CA THR A 154 -9.32 17.76 12.07
C THR A 154 -7.83 18.08 12.17
N ILE A 155 -7.01 17.60 11.24
CA ILE A 155 -5.57 17.94 11.16
C ILE A 155 -5.37 19.43 11.00
N GLU A 156 -6.08 20.06 10.07
CA GLU A 156 -5.96 21.50 9.81
C GLU A 156 -6.49 22.36 10.97
N ALA A 157 -7.56 21.93 11.63
CA ALA A 157 -8.08 22.60 12.80
C ALA A 157 -7.06 22.55 13.97
N ALA A 158 -6.46 21.39 14.22
CA ALA A 158 -5.41 21.24 15.24
C ALA A 158 -4.17 22.08 14.92
N ARG A 159 -3.78 22.15 13.65
CA ARG A 159 -2.66 22.98 13.20
C ARG A 159 -2.88 24.47 13.51
N ARG A 160 -4.09 24.98 13.29
CA ARG A 160 -4.43 26.40 13.56
C ARG A 160 -4.44 26.73 15.06
N GLY A 161 -4.82 25.83 15.92
CA GLY A 161 -4.94 26.03 17.36
C GLY A 161 -6.32 26.40 17.80
#